data_5c9ad61491862a2fceaa73fb59c0d423
#
_entry.id   5c9ad61491862a2fceaa73fb59c0d423
#
_cell.length_a   1.000
_cell.length_b   1.000
_cell.length_c   1.000
_cell.angle_alpha   90.00
_cell.angle_beta   90.00
_cell.angle_gamma   90.00
#
_symmetry.space_group_name_H-M   'P 1'
#
loop_
_entity.id
_entity.type
_entity.pdbx_description
1 polymer ?
#
loop_
_entity_poly.entity_id
_entity_poly.type
_entity_poly.pdbx_seq_one_letter_code
_entity_poly.pdbx_strand_id
1 'polypeptide(L)'
;VVILHDVTDRKLQEILMKHQAYHDPLTDLPNRIMFEDRLQQALAHARRNGTLLALFFLDLDNFKPINDYHGHQTGDRVLRVVAKRLATCVRSTDTVARLCGDEYAVILQGLDRIQDIRQVAQKILECLTPPIRLGGQDIPIKISIGIAVYPKDSTDPHRLLQIADQAMYRAKECGGQRYYFATTEWNAE
;
A
#
# COMPACT_ATOMS: atom_id res chain seq x y z
N VAL A 1 5.40 -49.66 -20.55
CA VAL A 1 4.33 -48.99 -19.81
C VAL A 1 4.79 -47.56 -19.59
N VAL A 2 4.24 -46.58 -20.33
CA VAL A 2 4.51 -45.15 -20.14
C VAL A 2 3.56 -44.68 -19.06
N ILE A 3 4.05 -44.38 -17.88
CA ILE A 3 3.28 -43.73 -16.82
C ILE A 3 3.29 -42.23 -17.14
N LEU A 4 2.21 -41.74 -17.76
CA LEU A 4 1.94 -40.32 -17.88
C LEU A 4 1.52 -39.80 -16.48
N HIS A 5 2.47 -39.33 -15.73
CA HIS A 5 2.15 -38.54 -14.51
C HIS A 5 1.51 -37.22 -14.95
N ASP A 6 0.30 -36.98 -14.47
CA ASP A 6 -0.39 -35.73 -14.71
C ASP A 6 0.37 -34.61 -13.96
N VAL A 7 1.24 -33.91 -14.69
CA VAL A 7 2.10 -32.84 -14.18
C VAL A 7 1.28 -31.55 -13.94
N THR A 8 0.03 -31.53 -14.41
CA THR A 8 -0.86 -30.36 -14.40
C THR A 8 -1.27 -30.00 -12.96
N ASP A 9 -1.70 -30.99 -12.19
CA ASP A 9 -2.12 -30.77 -10.79
C ASP A 9 -0.96 -30.31 -9.91
N ARG A 10 0.21 -30.91 -10.09
CA ARG A 10 1.42 -30.53 -9.33
C ARG A 10 1.87 -29.09 -9.64
N LYS A 11 1.86 -28.69 -10.92
CA LYS A 11 2.18 -27.32 -11.33
C LYS A 11 1.17 -26.31 -10.81
N LEU A 12 -0.12 -26.65 -10.86
CA LEU A 12 -1.18 -25.79 -10.34
C LEU A 12 -1.03 -25.59 -8.83
N GLN A 13 -0.77 -26.66 -8.08
CA GLN A 13 -0.51 -26.56 -6.65
C GLN A 13 0.72 -25.69 -6.34
N GLU A 14 1.81 -25.82 -7.11
CA GLU A 14 3.02 -25.01 -6.94
C GLU A 14 2.73 -23.52 -7.22
N ILE A 15 1.95 -23.20 -8.24
CA ILE A 15 1.53 -21.83 -8.56
C ILE A 15 0.67 -21.25 -7.42
N LEU A 16 -0.29 -22.02 -6.93
CA LEU A 16 -1.15 -21.61 -5.81
C LEU A 16 -0.34 -21.39 -4.52
N MET A 17 0.58 -22.30 -4.22
CA MET A 17 1.47 -22.13 -3.05
C MET A 17 2.35 -20.89 -3.17
N LYS A 18 2.93 -20.62 -4.35
CA LYS A 18 3.71 -19.40 -4.60
C LYS A 18 2.84 -18.16 -4.46
N HIS A 19 1.62 -18.18 -5.01
CA HIS A 19 0.70 -17.06 -4.88
C HIS A 19 0.37 -16.77 -3.42
N GLN A 20 0.04 -17.80 -2.62
CA GLN A 20 -0.25 -17.66 -1.20
C GLN A 20 0.96 -17.19 -0.37
N ALA A 21 2.18 -17.55 -0.78
CA ALA A 21 3.40 -17.10 -0.09
C ALA A 21 3.69 -15.60 -0.28
N TYR A 22 3.22 -14.99 -1.37
CA TYR A 22 3.57 -13.62 -1.77
C TYR A 22 2.39 -12.64 -1.78
N HIS A 23 1.14 -13.12 -1.64
CA HIS A 23 -0.06 -12.29 -1.66
C HIS A 23 -0.84 -12.39 -0.35
N ASP A 24 -1.53 -11.31 -0.01
CA ASP A 24 -2.48 -11.26 1.10
C ASP A 24 -3.77 -12.00 0.72
N PRO A 25 -4.21 -13.01 1.50
CA PRO A 25 -5.34 -13.85 1.12
C PRO A 25 -6.69 -13.12 1.15
N LEU A 26 -6.78 -11.97 1.82
CA LEU A 26 -8.02 -11.20 1.92
C LEU A 26 -8.20 -10.27 0.71
N THR A 27 -7.14 -9.59 0.30
CA THR A 27 -7.17 -8.49 -0.68
C THR A 27 -6.55 -8.83 -2.01
N ASP A 28 -5.82 -9.93 -2.10
CA ASP A 28 -5.04 -10.37 -3.25
C ASP A 28 -3.88 -9.43 -3.63
N LEU A 29 -3.62 -8.41 -2.82
CA LEU A 29 -2.47 -7.54 -2.99
C LEU A 29 -1.17 -8.26 -2.59
N PRO A 30 -0.01 -7.83 -3.08
CA PRO A 30 1.29 -8.17 -2.52
C PRO A 30 1.27 -8.11 -0.99
N ASN A 31 1.77 -9.16 -0.34
CA ASN A 31 1.97 -9.17 1.10
C ASN A 31 3.31 -8.51 1.48
N ARG A 32 3.66 -8.50 2.76
CA ARG A 32 4.91 -7.92 3.28
C ARG A 32 6.16 -8.49 2.59
N ILE A 33 6.19 -9.80 2.35
CA ILE A 33 7.36 -10.47 1.73
C ILE A 33 7.57 -9.96 0.30
N MET A 34 6.50 -9.94 -0.49
CA MET A 34 6.57 -9.45 -1.86
C MET A 34 6.83 -7.94 -1.93
N PHE A 35 6.28 -7.18 -1.00
CA PHE A 35 6.53 -5.75 -0.88
C PHE A 35 8.01 -5.45 -0.64
N GLU A 36 8.67 -6.15 0.30
CA GLU A 36 10.08 -5.95 0.62
C GLU A 36 10.99 -6.27 -0.58
N ASP A 37 10.71 -7.37 -1.29
CA ASP A 37 11.43 -7.73 -2.52
C ASP A 37 11.26 -6.64 -3.60
N ARG A 38 10.04 -6.19 -3.86
CA ARG A 38 9.77 -5.13 -4.84
C ARG A 38 10.39 -3.79 -4.46
N LEU A 39 10.42 -3.44 -3.17
CA LEU A 39 11.07 -2.23 -2.71
C LEU A 39 12.58 -2.26 -2.99
N GLN A 40 13.24 -3.38 -2.71
CA GLN A 40 14.67 -3.54 -3.01
C GLN A 40 14.94 -3.43 -4.52
N GLN A 41 14.14 -4.07 -5.36
CA GLN A 41 14.27 -4.00 -6.82
C GLN A 41 14.04 -2.57 -7.33
N ALA A 42 13.00 -1.88 -6.84
CA ALA A 42 12.68 -0.51 -7.23
C ALA A 42 13.78 0.48 -6.82
N LEU A 43 14.37 0.33 -5.62
CA LEU A 43 15.50 1.13 -5.16
C LEU A 43 16.75 0.91 -6.03
N ALA A 44 17.06 -0.35 -6.37
CA ALA A 44 18.16 -0.66 -7.26
C ALA A 44 17.96 -0.05 -8.67
N HIS A 45 16.70 -0.03 -9.17
CA HIS A 45 16.35 0.61 -10.42
C HIS A 45 16.49 2.14 -10.34
N ALA A 46 15.94 2.76 -9.30
CA ALA A 46 16.03 4.21 -9.08
C ALA A 46 17.49 4.68 -8.97
N ARG A 47 18.34 3.91 -8.27
CA ARG A 47 19.80 4.19 -8.16
C ARG A 47 20.49 4.18 -9.51
N ARG A 48 20.20 3.21 -10.38
CA ARG A 48 20.82 3.11 -11.72
C ARG A 48 20.42 4.25 -12.65
N ASN A 49 19.15 4.66 -12.55
CA ASN A 49 18.58 5.65 -13.47
C ASN A 49 18.63 7.09 -12.92
N GLY A 50 19.07 7.30 -11.69
CA GLY A 50 19.09 8.62 -11.07
C GLY A 50 17.70 9.22 -10.82
N THR A 51 16.65 8.38 -10.69
CA THR A 51 15.27 8.81 -10.48
C THR A 51 14.88 8.80 -9.00
N LEU A 52 13.82 9.51 -8.66
CA LEU A 52 13.20 9.42 -7.33
C LEU A 52 12.34 8.15 -7.23
N LEU A 53 12.20 7.68 -5.99
CA LEU A 53 11.20 6.70 -5.58
C LEU A 53 10.47 7.24 -4.35
N ALA A 54 9.16 7.08 -4.31
CA ALA A 54 8.39 7.43 -3.12
C ALA A 54 7.79 6.17 -2.50
N LEU A 55 7.97 6.05 -1.19
CA LEU A 55 7.37 5.03 -0.36
C LEU A 55 6.27 5.66 0.48
N PHE A 56 5.06 5.17 0.31
CA PHE A 56 3.90 5.55 1.11
C PHE A 56 3.62 4.46 2.13
N PHE A 57 3.43 4.83 3.37
CA PHE A 57 2.86 3.99 4.42
C PHE A 57 1.47 4.54 4.75
N LEU A 58 0.47 3.67 4.71
CA LEU A 58 -0.93 4.07 4.82
C LEU A 58 -1.62 3.23 5.89
N ASP A 59 -2.50 3.87 6.67
CA ASP A 59 -3.28 3.20 7.71
C ASP A 59 -4.69 3.80 7.77
N LEU A 60 -5.70 2.93 7.92
CA LEU A 60 -7.08 3.37 8.04
C LEU A 60 -7.34 3.98 9.42
N ASP A 61 -7.76 5.24 9.43
CA ASP A 61 -8.07 5.93 10.68
C ASP A 61 -9.31 5.30 11.35
N ASN A 62 -9.17 4.89 12.60
CA ASN A 62 -10.26 4.32 13.39
C ASN A 62 -10.90 3.05 12.77
N PHE A 63 -10.12 2.15 12.19
CA PHE A 63 -10.65 0.90 11.61
C PHE A 63 -11.20 -0.07 12.66
N LYS A 64 -10.60 -0.12 13.86
CA LYS A 64 -11.08 -0.97 14.95
C LYS A 64 -12.55 -0.75 15.31
N PRO A 65 -13.04 0.49 15.52
CA PRO A 65 -14.47 0.77 15.70
C PRO A 65 -15.38 0.22 14.60
N ILE A 66 -14.92 0.16 13.35
CA ILE A 66 -15.71 -0.44 12.25
C ILE A 66 -15.92 -1.93 12.51
N ASN A 67 -14.87 -2.65 12.91
CA ASN A 67 -14.98 -4.06 13.29
C ASN A 67 -15.86 -4.26 14.52
N ASP A 68 -15.68 -3.43 15.54
CA ASP A 68 -16.39 -3.57 16.82
C ASP A 68 -17.90 -3.30 16.63
N TYR A 69 -18.29 -2.37 15.75
CA TYR A 69 -19.69 -1.98 15.53
C TYR A 69 -20.38 -2.79 14.42
N HIS A 70 -19.68 -3.07 13.32
CA HIS A 70 -20.28 -3.72 12.14
C HIS A 70 -19.85 -5.18 11.96
N GLY A 71 -18.95 -5.69 12.82
CA GLY A 71 -18.41 -7.04 12.77
C GLY A 71 -17.25 -7.22 11.78
N HIS A 72 -16.41 -8.23 12.03
CA HIS A 72 -15.21 -8.51 11.24
C HIS A 72 -15.47 -8.76 9.76
N GLN A 73 -16.60 -9.41 9.42
CA GLN A 73 -16.96 -9.63 8.00
C GLN A 73 -17.16 -8.32 7.23
N THR A 74 -17.71 -7.31 7.89
CA THR A 74 -17.85 -5.97 7.30
C THR A 74 -16.49 -5.30 7.17
N GLY A 75 -15.64 -5.38 8.19
CA GLY A 75 -14.25 -4.91 8.12
C GLY A 75 -13.47 -5.54 6.97
N ASP A 76 -13.60 -6.85 6.77
CA ASP A 76 -12.98 -7.55 5.65
C ASP A 76 -13.44 -7.03 4.28
N ARG A 77 -14.74 -6.71 4.15
CA ARG A 77 -15.27 -6.09 2.93
C ARG A 77 -14.72 -4.69 2.72
N VAL A 78 -14.62 -3.90 3.79
CA VAL A 78 -13.99 -2.57 3.76
C VAL A 78 -12.55 -2.68 3.26
N LEU A 79 -11.74 -3.58 3.83
CA LEU A 79 -10.35 -3.78 3.42
C LEU A 79 -10.22 -4.18 1.95
N ARG A 80 -11.10 -5.06 1.44
CA ARG A 80 -11.13 -5.40 0.00
C ARG A 80 -11.47 -4.21 -0.90
N VAL A 81 -12.41 -3.37 -0.48
CA VAL A 81 -12.76 -2.17 -1.26
C VAL A 81 -11.64 -1.15 -1.25
N VAL A 82 -11.00 -0.92 -0.10
CA VAL A 82 -9.83 -0.05 0.03
C VAL A 82 -8.70 -0.54 -0.89
N ALA A 83 -8.37 -1.83 -0.86
CA ALA A 83 -7.36 -2.42 -1.72
C ALA A 83 -7.62 -2.17 -3.21
N LYS A 84 -8.87 -2.37 -3.66
CA LYS A 84 -9.28 -2.10 -5.04
C LYS A 84 -9.16 -0.63 -5.41
N ARG A 85 -9.62 0.28 -4.54
CA ARG A 85 -9.51 1.71 -4.76
C ARG A 85 -8.05 2.16 -4.86
N LEU A 86 -7.18 1.70 -3.95
CA LEU A 86 -5.75 2.01 -3.97
C LEU A 86 -5.10 1.54 -5.29
N ALA A 87 -5.41 0.33 -5.75
CA ALA A 87 -4.88 -0.20 -7.01
C ALA A 87 -5.26 0.64 -8.23
N THR A 88 -6.41 1.35 -8.21
CA THR A 88 -6.81 2.25 -9.31
C THR A 88 -6.11 3.62 -9.26
N CYS A 89 -5.47 3.97 -8.14
CA CYS A 89 -4.81 5.25 -7.98
C CYS A 89 -3.40 5.29 -8.57
N VAL A 90 -2.78 4.14 -8.79
CA VAL A 90 -1.38 3.99 -9.20
C VAL A 90 -1.26 3.34 -10.58
N ARG A 91 -0.07 3.38 -11.17
CA ARG A 91 0.25 2.76 -12.46
C ARG A 91 0.54 1.27 -12.27
N SER A 92 0.49 0.49 -13.35
CA SER A 92 0.86 -0.94 -13.34
C SER A 92 2.33 -1.19 -12.98
N THR A 93 3.20 -0.20 -13.15
CA THR A 93 4.61 -0.24 -12.75
C THR A 93 4.80 -0.01 -11.24
N ASP A 94 3.84 0.63 -10.59
CA ASP A 94 3.88 0.89 -9.15
C ASP A 94 3.43 -0.35 -8.37
N THR A 95 3.68 -0.38 -7.08
CA THR A 95 3.26 -1.49 -6.23
C THR A 95 2.32 -1.00 -5.14
N VAL A 96 1.17 -1.64 -5.01
CA VAL A 96 0.32 -1.55 -3.81
C VAL A 96 0.42 -2.86 -3.07
N ALA A 97 0.61 -2.80 -1.76
CA ALA A 97 0.73 -3.96 -0.88
C ALA A 97 -0.13 -3.77 0.38
N ARG A 98 -0.55 -4.89 0.97
CA ARG A 98 -1.11 -4.91 2.33
C ARG A 98 -0.10 -5.55 3.26
N LEU A 99 0.33 -4.82 4.30
CA LEU A 99 1.41 -5.26 5.18
C LEU A 99 0.88 -6.09 6.36
N CYS A 100 -0.16 -5.60 7.02
CA CYS A 100 -0.92 -6.31 8.05
C CYS A 100 -2.18 -5.50 8.42
N GLY A 101 -3.21 -6.15 8.99
CA GLY A 101 -4.39 -5.47 9.51
C GLY A 101 -5.01 -4.48 8.54
N ASP A 102 -4.98 -3.20 8.88
CA ASP A 102 -5.43 -2.04 8.11
C ASP A 102 -4.27 -1.20 7.50
N GLU A 103 -3.04 -1.74 7.55
CA GLU A 103 -1.84 -1.10 7.00
C GLU A 103 -1.60 -1.50 5.55
N TYR A 104 -1.39 -0.48 4.72
CA TYR A 104 -1.02 -0.64 3.31
C TYR A 104 0.29 0.09 3.02
N ALA A 105 0.95 -0.29 1.94
CA ALA A 105 2.10 0.43 1.42
C ALA A 105 1.99 0.61 -0.10
N VAL A 106 2.55 1.73 -0.60
CA VAL A 106 2.64 1.99 -2.03
C VAL A 106 4.07 2.37 -2.37
N ILE A 107 4.60 1.77 -3.44
CA ILE A 107 5.90 2.12 -4.02
C ILE A 107 5.63 2.79 -5.36
N LEU A 108 5.97 4.07 -5.47
CA LEU A 108 5.99 4.80 -6.72
C LEU A 108 7.41 4.90 -7.25
N GLN A 109 7.63 4.51 -8.50
CA GLN A 109 8.97 4.48 -9.09
C GLN A 109 9.06 5.29 -10.38
N GLY A 110 10.31 5.62 -10.80
CA GLY A 110 10.54 6.39 -12.02
C GLY A 110 9.96 7.80 -11.94
N LEU A 111 10.15 8.48 -10.82
CA LEU A 111 9.65 9.83 -10.58
C LEU A 111 10.78 10.85 -10.79
N ASP A 112 10.43 11.98 -11.41
CA ASP A 112 11.38 13.07 -11.64
C ASP A 112 11.15 14.24 -10.67
N ARG A 113 9.93 14.41 -10.15
CA ARG A 113 9.54 15.57 -9.35
C ARG A 113 8.69 15.19 -8.14
N ILE A 114 8.89 15.95 -7.05
CA ILE A 114 8.08 15.82 -5.82
C ILE A 114 6.59 16.08 -6.08
N GLN A 115 6.28 16.97 -7.03
CA GLN A 115 4.90 17.29 -7.38
C GLN A 115 4.11 16.07 -7.88
N ASP A 116 4.76 15.14 -8.60
CA ASP A 116 4.12 13.92 -9.07
C ASP A 116 3.73 13.02 -7.90
N ILE A 117 4.53 13.01 -6.82
CA ILE A 117 4.24 12.29 -5.58
C ILE A 117 3.02 12.89 -4.88
N ARG A 118 2.95 14.22 -4.77
CA ARG A 118 1.80 14.93 -4.17
C ARG A 118 0.49 14.62 -4.91
N GLN A 119 0.53 14.62 -6.25
CA GLN A 119 -0.65 14.32 -7.05
C GLN A 119 -1.20 12.90 -6.77
N VAL A 120 -0.31 11.91 -6.62
CA VAL A 120 -0.74 10.55 -6.29
C VAL A 120 -1.27 10.48 -4.86
N ALA A 121 -0.63 11.14 -3.89
CA ALA A 121 -1.11 11.20 -2.51
C ALA A 121 -2.50 11.81 -2.41
N GLN A 122 -2.72 12.94 -3.09
CA GLN A 122 -4.01 13.61 -3.16
C GLN A 122 -5.07 12.73 -3.84
N LYS A 123 -4.73 12.09 -4.95
CA LYS A 123 -5.62 11.15 -5.65
C LYS A 123 -6.05 9.98 -4.76
N ILE A 124 -5.14 9.44 -3.95
CA ILE A 124 -5.46 8.38 -2.98
C ILE A 124 -6.47 8.87 -1.94
N LEU A 125 -6.26 10.05 -1.35
CA LEU A 125 -7.20 10.64 -0.40
C LEU A 125 -8.59 10.85 -1.01
N GLU A 126 -8.65 11.42 -2.22
CA GLU A 126 -9.90 11.66 -2.95
C GLU A 126 -10.63 10.34 -3.30
N CYS A 127 -9.91 9.33 -3.75
CA CYS A 127 -10.45 8.02 -4.10
C CYS A 127 -11.06 7.29 -2.89
N LEU A 128 -10.54 7.53 -1.68
CA LEU A 128 -11.01 6.91 -0.45
C LEU A 128 -12.06 7.75 0.30
N THR A 129 -12.23 9.03 -0.04
CA THR A 129 -13.24 9.92 0.57
C THR A 129 -14.68 9.42 0.41
N PRO A 130 -15.13 8.88 -0.76
CA PRO A 130 -16.48 8.35 -0.87
C PRO A 130 -16.70 7.18 0.08
N PRO A 131 -17.80 7.18 0.86
CA PRO A 131 -18.09 6.10 1.80
C PRO A 131 -18.21 4.76 1.07
N ILE A 132 -18.01 3.69 1.82
CA ILE A 132 -18.19 2.34 1.31
C ILE A 132 -19.61 1.88 1.64
N ARG A 133 -20.42 1.63 0.59
CA ARG A 133 -21.81 1.18 0.76
C ARG A 133 -21.87 -0.33 0.94
N LEU A 134 -22.21 -0.78 2.14
CA LEU A 134 -22.32 -2.19 2.50
C LEU A 134 -23.64 -2.45 3.24
N GLY A 135 -24.43 -3.41 2.77
CA GLY A 135 -25.69 -3.78 3.42
C GLY A 135 -26.72 -2.63 3.55
N GLY A 136 -26.66 -1.63 2.66
CA GLY A 136 -27.53 -0.45 2.71
C GLY A 136 -27.05 0.67 3.63
N GLN A 137 -25.89 0.49 4.29
CA GLN A 137 -25.24 1.50 5.14
C GLN A 137 -24.04 2.10 4.43
N ASP A 138 -23.81 3.39 4.63
CA ASP A 138 -22.64 4.11 4.15
C ASP A 138 -21.59 4.18 5.27
N ILE A 139 -20.46 3.49 5.07
CA ILE A 139 -19.36 3.42 6.03
C ILE A 139 -18.31 4.44 5.59
N PRO A 140 -18.12 5.52 6.33
CA PRO A 140 -17.09 6.50 6.03
C PRO A 140 -15.71 5.91 6.33
N ILE A 141 -14.76 6.12 5.43
CA ILE A 141 -13.37 5.69 5.58
C ILE A 141 -12.47 6.92 5.55
N LYS A 142 -11.52 6.94 6.45
CA LYS A 142 -10.44 7.92 6.49
C LYS A 142 -9.12 7.19 6.46
N ILE A 143 -8.10 7.81 5.90
CA ILE A 143 -6.77 7.22 5.80
C ILE A 143 -5.70 8.28 6.08
N SER A 144 -4.69 7.88 6.83
CA SER A 144 -3.49 8.67 7.06
C SER A 144 -2.33 8.10 6.26
N ILE A 145 -1.55 8.96 5.63
CA ILE A 145 -0.48 8.58 4.70
C ILE A 145 0.82 9.25 5.14
N GLY A 146 1.86 8.45 5.36
CA GLY A 146 3.22 8.94 5.51
C GLY A 146 4.03 8.67 4.25
N ILE A 147 4.87 9.62 3.85
CA ILE A 147 5.63 9.57 2.60
C ILE A 147 7.11 9.77 2.88
N ALA A 148 7.94 8.81 2.47
CA ALA A 148 9.39 8.91 2.43
C ALA A 148 9.89 8.85 0.98
N VAL A 149 10.91 9.64 0.65
CA VAL A 149 11.43 9.79 -0.71
C VAL A 149 12.90 9.42 -0.79
N TYR A 150 13.21 8.42 -1.62
CA TYR A 150 14.56 8.08 -2.01
C TYR A 150 15.08 9.06 -3.08
N PRO A 151 16.35 9.49 -3.04
CA PRO A 151 17.37 9.22 -2.01
C PRO A 151 17.36 10.24 -0.86
N LYS A 152 16.42 11.18 -0.86
CA LYS A 152 16.39 12.35 0.03
C LYS A 152 16.29 11.98 1.52
N ASP A 153 15.32 11.12 1.86
CA ASP A 153 15.08 10.74 3.26
C ASP A 153 15.99 9.59 3.69
N SER A 154 16.22 8.63 2.82
CA SER A 154 17.16 7.52 3.03
C SER A 154 17.47 6.77 1.74
N THR A 155 18.58 6.03 1.73
CA THR A 155 18.94 5.04 0.69
C THR A 155 18.72 3.60 1.17
N ASP A 156 18.46 3.40 2.44
CA ASP A 156 18.20 2.10 3.06
C ASP A 156 16.69 1.80 3.06
N PRO A 157 16.27 0.61 2.57
CA PRO A 157 14.86 0.25 2.45
C PRO A 157 14.14 0.17 3.79
N HIS A 158 14.79 -0.37 4.83
CA HIS A 158 14.17 -0.48 6.16
C HIS A 158 14.01 0.89 6.80
N ARG A 159 15.00 1.75 6.61
CA ARG A 159 14.96 3.13 7.11
C ARG A 159 13.89 3.94 6.41
N LEU A 160 13.72 3.80 5.08
CA LEU A 160 12.63 4.45 4.34
C LEU A 160 11.26 4.03 4.87
N LEU A 161 11.05 2.74 5.12
CA LEU A 161 9.79 2.25 5.67
C LEU A 161 9.51 2.83 7.06
N GLN A 162 10.52 2.84 7.93
CA GLN A 162 10.40 3.41 9.27
C GLN A 162 10.08 4.92 9.24
N ILE A 163 10.71 5.66 8.34
CA ILE A 163 10.50 7.09 8.17
C ILE A 163 9.08 7.37 7.63
N ALA A 164 8.60 6.58 6.66
CA ALA A 164 7.25 6.69 6.14
C ALA A 164 6.20 6.38 7.23
N ASP A 165 6.41 5.35 8.04
CA ASP A 165 5.54 5.02 9.18
C ASP A 165 5.48 6.19 10.20
N GLN A 166 6.62 6.76 10.57
CA GLN A 166 6.66 7.93 11.47
C GLN A 166 5.91 9.14 10.89
N ALA A 167 6.02 9.38 9.57
CA ALA A 167 5.28 10.46 8.91
C ALA A 167 3.77 10.17 8.90
N MET A 168 3.35 8.92 8.70
CA MET A 168 1.95 8.50 8.78
C MET A 168 1.39 8.74 10.19
N TYR A 169 2.16 8.41 11.23
CA TYR A 169 1.74 8.68 12.60
C TYR A 169 1.52 10.19 12.85
N ARG A 170 2.39 11.05 12.33
CA ARG A 170 2.17 12.52 12.37
C ARG A 170 0.90 12.94 11.65
N ALA A 171 0.58 12.33 10.50
CA ALA A 171 -0.67 12.58 9.80
C ALA A 171 -1.88 12.27 10.69
N LYS A 172 -1.84 11.17 11.46
CA LYS A 172 -2.87 10.80 12.44
C LYS A 172 -2.98 11.82 13.57
N GLU A 173 -1.86 12.24 14.18
CA GLU A 173 -1.84 13.23 15.26
C GLU A 173 -2.40 14.58 14.81
N CYS A 174 -2.21 14.96 13.55
CA CYS A 174 -2.77 16.17 12.95
C CYS A 174 -4.26 16.06 12.55
N GLY A 175 -4.97 15.01 13.00
CA GLY A 175 -6.42 14.83 12.78
C GLY A 175 -6.80 13.82 11.72
N GLY A 176 -5.82 13.10 11.14
CA GLY A 176 -6.04 12.06 10.13
C GLY A 176 -6.51 12.60 8.78
N GLN A 177 -6.88 11.68 7.87
CA GLN A 177 -7.39 11.97 6.51
C GLN A 177 -6.48 12.96 5.73
N ARG A 178 -5.17 12.71 5.80
CA ARG A 178 -4.15 13.54 5.13
C ARG A 178 -2.89 12.76 4.85
N TYR A 179 -2.04 13.32 4.02
CA TYR A 179 -0.68 12.83 3.86
C TYR A 179 0.33 13.76 4.55
N TYR A 180 1.47 13.19 4.92
CA TYR A 180 2.59 13.89 5.51
C TYR A 180 3.91 13.39 4.92
N PHE A 181 4.74 14.30 4.40
CA PHE A 181 6.09 13.95 3.99
C PHE A 181 7.02 13.88 5.20
N ALA A 182 7.97 12.97 5.18
CA ALA A 182 9.00 12.87 6.21
C ALA A 182 9.85 14.14 6.29
N THR A 183 10.27 14.65 5.14
CA THR A 183 10.93 15.98 5.03
C THR A 183 9.90 17.08 5.19
N THR A 184 10.05 17.88 6.26
CA THR A 184 9.08 18.94 6.65
C THR A 184 8.92 20.05 5.62
N GLU A 185 9.95 20.38 4.86
CA GLU A 185 9.92 21.39 3.79
C GLU A 185 8.84 21.09 2.72
N TRP A 186 8.47 19.82 2.56
CA TRP A 186 7.48 19.43 1.59
C TRP A 186 6.05 19.39 2.13
N ASN A 187 5.85 19.73 3.40
CA ASN A 187 4.54 19.82 4.04
C ASN A 187 3.98 21.27 4.08
N ALA A 188 4.82 22.24 3.72
CA ALA A 188 4.46 23.66 3.74
C ALA A 188 3.82 24.08 2.40
N GLU A 189 2.52 23.71 2.21
CA GLU A 189 1.61 24.35 1.26
C GLU A 189 0.16 24.09 1.65
#